data_3ba05a616579985596b7fc4702875a82
#
_entry.id   3ba05a616579985596b7fc4702875a82
#
_cell.length_a   1.000
_cell.length_b   1.000
_cell.length_c   1.000
_cell.angle_alpha   90.00
_cell.angle_beta   90.00
_cell.angle_gamma   90.00
#
_symmetry.space_group_name_H-M   'P 1'
#
loop_
_entity.id
_entity.type
_entity.pdbx_description
1 polymer ?
#
loop_
_entity_poly.entity_id
_entity_poly.type
_entity_poly.pdbx_seq_one_letter_code
_entity_poly.pdbx_strand_id
1 'polypeptide(L)'
;MPTDRTITKTVWQYSELLPEETMAFLRGIAVDCCKVRNYVYGRYSGIGSVNNLTPVYGILNEMRHCGLREQLNLPAVYYELAIADAVTDIKSNWGIVKNRIGESILSNENLTESDRLYLRTVLKMNGVYSAILNRQEYEMPRNAAGLEIDVKRLNNLLCRLTRKYLTQPRTDCIDSFRISPNGYSYKNGAMCIVCRTPRKRVSIPLRDSRMFDRQIKIQIRQDDVALAVPVETQVKKHPDYVNTIYVYIGSRDMCTLSNGHVYGENLGMLTNPETERLATKNRERHKIYTAYVQSTEKGDTKKAENIEVNNLGRSKYDRQKEKERVRTTSFINTEMNRMINNEKPARIVITKTVTKNKTKIYAKSTNRKLARTFGGYIRERLAYKCKVHSIELVEINSQHTGKICSVCGEDGIRQGKDFVCKSCGFECTVALNSAKNIQNKYQTNNG
;
A
#
# COMPACT_ATOMS: atom_id res chain seq x y z
N MET A 1 -13.96 -13.43 -28.38
CA MET A 1 -13.03 -14.35 -27.70
C MET A 1 -12.48 -13.63 -26.49
N PRO A 2 -12.46 -14.20 -25.28
CA PRO A 2 -11.86 -13.52 -24.14
C PRO A 2 -10.35 -13.45 -24.38
N THR A 3 -9.83 -12.25 -24.46
CA THR A 3 -8.39 -11.97 -24.50
C THR A 3 -7.72 -12.65 -23.31
N ASP A 4 -6.66 -13.41 -23.55
CA ASP A 4 -5.84 -14.03 -22.52
C ASP A 4 -5.37 -12.92 -21.55
N ARG A 5 -5.98 -12.89 -20.37
CA ARG A 5 -5.64 -11.88 -19.37
C ARG A 5 -4.30 -12.22 -18.75
N THR A 6 -3.33 -11.35 -18.94
CA THR A 6 -2.06 -11.42 -18.23
C THR A 6 -2.14 -10.62 -16.93
N ILE A 7 -1.38 -11.06 -15.95
CA ILE A 7 -1.15 -10.36 -14.69
C ILE A 7 0.35 -10.17 -14.48
N THR A 8 0.71 -9.06 -13.86
CA THR A 8 2.09 -8.84 -13.46
C THR A 8 2.33 -9.41 -12.07
N LYS A 9 3.34 -10.25 -11.92
CA LYS A 9 3.84 -10.72 -10.63
C LYS A 9 5.28 -10.24 -10.43
N THR A 10 5.67 -10.00 -9.19
CA THR A 10 7.06 -9.72 -8.84
C THR A 10 7.81 -11.02 -8.59
N VAL A 11 8.85 -11.25 -9.35
CA VAL A 11 9.82 -12.34 -9.13
C VAL A 11 11.01 -11.74 -8.40
N TRP A 12 11.44 -12.40 -7.34
CA TRP A 12 12.61 -11.98 -6.58
C TRP A 12 13.83 -12.78 -7.01
N GLN A 13 14.94 -12.09 -7.20
CA GLN A 13 16.26 -12.64 -7.45
C GLN A 13 17.22 -12.01 -6.43
N TYR A 14 18.21 -12.73 -5.97
CA TYR A 14 19.12 -12.28 -4.94
C TYR A 14 20.55 -12.34 -5.42
N SER A 15 21.36 -11.36 -5.01
CA SER A 15 22.81 -11.41 -5.23
C SER A 15 23.50 -12.33 -4.20
N GLU A 16 24.70 -12.74 -4.51
CA GLU A 16 25.67 -13.19 -3.51
C GLU A 16 26.04 -12.04 -2.57
N LEU A 17 26.85 -12.29 -1.55
CA LEU A 17 27.41 -11.25 -0.71
C LEU A 17 28.30 -10.33 -1.56
N LEU A 18 28.13 -9.04 -1.41
CA LEU A 18 28.83 -8.04 -2.21
C LEU A 18 29.96 -7.39 -1.43
N PRO A 19 31.09 -7.05 -2.08
CA PRO A 19 32.13 -6.23 -1.48
C PRO A 19 31.60 -4.88 -1.01
N GLU A 20 32.19 -4.31 0.06
CA GLU A 20 31.74 -3.03 0.62
C GLU A 20 31.85 -1.87 -0.40
N GLU A 21 32.83 -1.90 -1.29
CA GLU A 21 32.95 -0.90 -2.37
C GLU A 21 31.72 -0.92 -3.28
N THR A 22 31.27 -2.14 -3.69
CA THR A 22 30.03 -2.30 -4.48
C THR A 22 28.81 -1.85 -3.70
N MET A 23 28.70 -2.20 -2.41
CA MET A 23 27.61 -1.78 -1.57
C MET A 23 27.56 -0.26 -1.36
N ALA A 24 28.74 0.36 -1.17
CA ALA A 24 28.86 1.83 -1.05
C ALA A 24 28.44 2.53 -2.34
N PHE A 25 28.83 2.00 -3.52
CA PHE A 25 28.36 2.50 -4.80
C PHE A 25 26.83 2.44 -4.93
N LEU A 26 26.22 1.28 -4.63
CA LEU A 26 24.77 1.10 -4.73
C LEU A 26 24.00 2.02 -3.76
N ARG A 27 24.49 2.17 -2.53
CA ARG A 27 23.93 3.12 -1.56
C ARG A 27 24.03 4.56 -2.07
N GLY A 28 25.16 4.93 -2.69
CA GLY A 28 25.36 6.25 -3.30
C GLY A 28 24.35 6.54 -4.42
N ILE A 29 24.07 5.58 -5.30
CA ILE A 29 23.02 5.70 -6.35
C ILE A 29 21.64 5.87 -5.70
N ALA A 30 21.30 5.08 -4.69
CA ALA A 30 20.00 5.18 -4.03
C ALA A 30 19.78 6.54 -3.33
N VAL A 31 20.83 7.06 -2.68
CA VAL A 31 20.81 8.40 -2.07
C VAL A 31 20.59 9.48 -3.11
N ASP A 32 21.25 9.42 -4.26
CA ASP A 32 21.08 10.43 -5.30
C ASP A 32 19.74 10.30 -6.01
N CYS A 33 19.23 9.09 -6.25
CA CYS A 33 17.86 8.91 -6.71
C CYS A 33 16.84 9.50 -5.71
N CYS A 34 17.07 9.36 -4.42
CA CYS A 34 16.23 10.00 -3.37
C CYS A 34 16.27 11.53 -3.47
N LYS A 35 17.45 12.13 -3.68
CA LYS A 35 17.60 13.59 -3.90
C LYS A 35 16.84 14.05 -5.14
N VAL A 36 16.97 13.33 -6.27
CA VAL A 36 16.24 13.63 -7.51
C VAL A 36 14.73 13.59 -7.27
N ARG A 37 14.20 12.55 -6.61
CA ARG A 37 12.77 12.43 -6.30
C ARG A 37 12.29 13.60 -5.44
N ASN A 38 13.01 13.95 -4.39
CA ASN A 38 12.64 15.09 -3.53
C ASN A 38 12.70 16.43 -4.26
N TYR A 39 13.65 16.62 -5.18
CA TYR A 39 13.70 17.80 -6.03
C TYR A 39 12.46 17.91 -6.93
N VAL A 40 12.07 16.80 -7.58
CA VAL A 40 10.86 16.72 -8.41
C VAL A 40 9.60 16.97 -7.56
N TYR A 41 9.51 16.42 -6.36
CA TYR A 41 8.39 16.70 -5.45
C TYR A 41 8.30 18.18 -5.10
N GLY A 42 9.43 18.82 -4.78
CA GLY A 42 9.48 20.24 -4.46
C GLY A 42 8.97 21.11 -5.60
N ARG A 43 9.34 20.78 -6.84
CA ARG A 43 9.05 21.58 -8.01
C ARG A 43 7.66 21.34 -8.62
N TYR A 44 7.17 20.08 -8.62
CA TYR A 44 6.00 19.69 -9.41
C TYR A 44 4.80 19.15 -8.60
N SER A 45 4.85 19.10 -7.29
CA SER A 45 3.72 18.60 -6.49
C SER A 45 2.66 19.67 -6.19
N GLY A 46 2.95 20.94 -6.47
CA GLY A 46 2.09 22.07 -6.17
C GLY A 46 0.89 22.21 -7.13
N ILE A 47 -0.02 23.10 -6.76
CA ILE A 47 -1.26 23.38 -7.50
C ILE A 47 -0.98 23.81 -8.95
N GLY A 48 0.04 24.65 -9.19
CA GLY A 48 0.43 25.14 -10.51
C GLY A 48 0.88 24.06 -11.50
N SER A 49 1.24 22.86 -11.00
CA SER A 49 1.80 21.78 -11.83
C SER A 49 0.79 20.70 -12.20
N VAL A 50 -0.47 20.77 -11.77
CA VAL A 50 -1.46 19.70 -11.98
C VAL A 50 -1.61 19.29 -13.45
N ASN A 51 -1.60 20.26 -14.37
CA ASN A 51 -1.70 19.97 -15.81
C ASN A 51 -0.41 19.46 -16.43
N ASN A 52 0.75 19.73 -15.80
CA ASN A 52 2.07 19.38 -16.36
C ASN A 52 2.46 17.94 -16.05
N LEU A 53 1.69 17.24 -15.20
CA LEU A 53 1.98 15.85 -14.82
C LEU A 53 1.72 14.85 -15.95
N THR A 54 1.03 15.25 -17.01
CA THR A 54 0.74 14.40 -18.17
C THR A 54 0.81 15.23 -19.44
N PRO A 55 1.64 14.85 -20.41
CA PRO A 55 2.58 13.72 -20.41
C PRO A 55 3.84 13.97 -19.56
N VAL A 56 4.47 12.89 -19.07
CA VAL A 56 5.71 12.93 -18.26
C VAL A 56 6.89 13.57 -19.01
N TYR A 57 6.86 13.55 -20.34
CA TYR A 57 7.94 14.08 -21.18
C TYR A 57 8.24 15.56 -20.97
N GLY A 58 7.25 16.39 -20.66
CA GLY A 58 7.47 17.80 -20.33
C GLY A 58 8.39 17.96 -19.14
N ILE A 59 8.10 17.27 -18.06
CA ILE A 59 8.91 17.27 -16.83
C ILE A 59 10.29 16.67 -17.07
N LEU A 60 10.39 15.58 -17.83
CA LEU A 60 11.69 14.98 -18.17
C LEU A 60 12.57 15.95 -18.94
N ASN A 61 12.01 16.70 -19.92
CA ASN A 61 12.76 17.69 -20.70
C ASN A 61 13.25 18.85 -19.82
N GLU A 62 12.39 19.41 -18.98
CA GLU A 62 12.83 20.45 -18.03
C GLU A 62 13.93 19.95 -17.09
N MET A 63 13.78 18.74 -16.57
CA MET A 63 14.75 18.14 -15.65
C MET A 63 16.08 17.80 -16.31
N ARG A 64 16.14 17.55 -17.62
CA ARG A 64 17.40 17.37 -18.38
C ARG A 64 18.24 18.65 -18.45
N HIS A 65 17.61 19.80 -18.36
CA HIS A 65 18.25 21.12 -18.48
C HIS A 65 18.45 21.83 -17.12
N CYS A 66 18.04 21.22 -15.99
CA CYS A 66 18.13 21.86 -14.67
C CYS A 66 19.52 21.75 -14.00
N GLY A 67 20.48 21.06 -14.61
CA GLY A 67 21.86 20.88 -14.07
C GLY A 67 21.99 19.89 -12.90
N LEU A 68 20.89 19.35 -12.37
CA LEU A 68 20.92 18.47 -11.20
C LEU A 68 21.61 17.13 -11.50
N ARG A 69 21.46 16.60 -12.71
CA ARG A 69 22.08 15.36 -13.12
C ARG A 69 23.60 15.46 -13.11
N GLU A 70 24.14 16.55 -13.67
CA GLU A 70 25.57 16.87 -13.73
C GLU A 70 26.13 17.08 -12.33
N GLN A 71 25.43 17.82 -11.49
CA GLN A 71 25.78 18.09 -10.10
C GLN A 71 25.91 16.80 -9.27
N LEU A 72 25.03 15.81 -9.50
CA LEU A 72 25.05 14.52 -8.83
C LEU A 72 25.98 13.49 -9.54
N ASN A 73 26.51 13.81 -10.72
CA ASN A 73 27.20 12.85 -11.59
C ASN A 73 26.43 11.53 -11.70
N LEU A 74 25.11 11.61 -11.92
CA LEU A 74 24.22 10.45 -11.94
C LEU A 74 23.98 10.00 -13.39
N PRO A 75 24.22 8.71 -13.73
CA PRO A 75 23.91 8.20 -15.07
C PRO A 75 22.43 8.38 -15.44
N ALA A 76 22.17 8.71 -16.72
CA ALA A 76 20.83 9.02 -17.20
C ALA A 76 19.78 7.94 -16.89
N VAL A 77 20.18 6.67 -16.97
CA VAL A 77 19.28 5.52 -16.69
C VAL A 77 18.68 5.52 -15.28
N TYR A 78 19.40 6.02 -14.29
CA TYR A 78 18.90 6.16 -12.93
C TYR A 78 18.13 7.46 -12.74
N TYR A 79 18.66 8.54 -13.34
CA TYR A 79 18.07 9.88 -13.22
C TYR A 79 16.65 9.94 -13.80
N GLU A 80 16.47 9.45 -15.03
CA GLU A 80 15.16 9.45 -15.69
C GLU A 80 14.13 8.58 -14.98
N LEU A 81 14.54 7.43 -14.45
CA LEU A 81 13.65 6.57 -13.67
C LEU A 81 13.28 7.18 -12.33
N ALA A 82 14.21 7.85 -11.67
CA ALA A 82 13.91 8.55 -10.41
C ALA A 82 12.88 9.69 -10.62
N ILE A 83 12.97 10.41 -11.75
CA ILE A 83 11.97 11.42 -12.14
C ILE A 83 10.61 10.75 -12.42
N ALA A 84 10.58 9.66 -13.20
CA ALA A 84 9.36 8.95 -13.54
C ALA A 84 8.66 8.40 -12.28
N ASP A 85 9.44 7.89 -11.31
CA ASP A 85 8.93 7.47 -10.00
C ASP A 85 8.28 8.64 -9.26
N ALA A 86 8.98 9.75 -9.15
CA ALA A 86 8.48 10.92 -8.47
C ALA A 86 7.19 11.47 -9.10
N VAL A 87 7.12 11.53 -10.43
CA VAL A 87 5.90 11.97 -11.13
C VAL A 87 4.74 10.99 -10.88
N THR A 88 5.02 9.69 -10.85
CA THR A 88 4.00 8.67 -10.52
C THR A 88 3.48 8.83 -9.10
N ASP A 89 4.36 9.09 -8.14
CA ASP A 89 3.99 9.35 -6.76
C ASP A 89 3.14 10.63 -6.62
N ILE A 90 3.51 11.70 -7.33
CA ILE A 90 2.73 12.95 -7.35
C ILE A 90 1.33 12.70 -7.92
N LYS A 91 1.20 11.98 -9.04
CA LYS A 91 -0.10 11.60 -9.62
C LYS A 91 -0.95 10.80 -8.64
N SER A 92 -0.35 9.83 -7.96
CA SER A 92 -1.01 9.02 -6.94
C SER A 92 -1.48 9.87 -5.76
N ASN A 93 -0.66 10.82 -5.31
CA ASN A 93 -1.03 11.76 -4.25
C ASN A 93 -2.23 12.64 -4.66
N TRP A 94 -2.24 13.18 -5.89
CA TRP A 94 -3.39 13.91 -6.42
C TRP A 94 -4.65 13.05 -6.51
N GLY A 95 -4.53 11.78 -6.87
CA GLY A 95 -5.64 10.82 -6.83
C GLY A 95 -6.23 10.67 -5.43
N ILE A 96 -5.38 10.54 -4.41
CA ILE A 96 -5.79 10.47 -2.99
C ILE A 96 -6.48 11.77 -2.56
N VAL A 97 -5.93 12.93 -2.94
CA VAL A 97 -6.51 14.25 -2.64
C VAL A 97 -7.92 14.36 -3.23
N LYS A 98 -8.08 14.04 -4.52
CA LYS A 98 -9.39 14.06 -5.19
C LYS A 98 -10.41 13.12 -4.54
N ASN A 99 -10.00 11.93 -4.15
CA ASN A 99 -10.88 10.98 -3.45
C ASN A 99 -11.35 11.55 -2.09
N ARG A 100 -10.45 12.11 -1.29
CA ARG A 100 -10.79 12.76 -0.02
C ARG A 100 -11.72 13.96 -0.18
N ILE A 101 -11.51 14.76 -1.23
CA ILE A 101 -12.42 15.85 -1.58
C ILE A 101 -13.79 15.29 -1.94
N GLY A 102 -13.85 14.24 -2.77
CA GLY A 102 -15.09 13.57 -3.14
C GLY A 102 -15.87 13.04 -1.94
N GLU A 103 -15.19 12.39 -0.98
CA GLU A 103 -15.79 11.95 0.29
C GLU A 103 -16.35 13.13 1.10
N SER A 104 -15.59 14.25 1.17
CA SER A 104 -16.04 15.46 1.87
C SER A 104 -17.24 16.13 1.21
N ILE A 105 -17.34 16.09 -0.12
CA ILE A 105 -18.50 16.60 -0.87
C ILE A 105 -19.73 15.74 -0.56
N LEU A 106 -19.58 14.40 -0.57
CA LEU A 106 -20.69 13.49 -0.31
C LEU A 106 -21.23 13.59 1.13
N SER A 107 -20.35 13.81 2.09
CA SER A 107 -20.71 13.92 3.51
C SER A 107 -21.16 15.32 3.95
N ASN A 108 -21.14 16.31 3.07
CA ASN A 108 -21.53 17.69 3.39
C ASN A 108 -23.04 17.88 3.19
N GLU A 109 -23.78 17.99 4.28
CA GLU A 109 -25.23 18.18 4.29
C GLU A 109 -25.69 19.53 3.75
N ASN A 110 -24.81 20.54 3.71
CA ASN A 110 -25.11 21.89 3.22
C ASN A 110 -24.97 22.02 1.68
N LEU A 111 -24.71 20.93 0.96
CA LEU A 111 -24.63 20.91 -0.49
C LEU A 111 -25.90 20.31 -1.08
N THR A 112 -26.47 20.99 -2.06
CA THR A 112 -27.56 20.46 -2.88
C THR A 112 -27.06 19.34 -3.82
N GLU A 113 -27.96 18.61 -4.44
CA GLU A 113 -27.57 17.58 -5.42
C GLU A 113 -26.90 18.20 -6.67
N SER A 114 -27.38 19.38 -7.08
CA SER A 114 -26.77 20.17 -8.16
C SER A 114 -25.35 20.62 -7.81
N ASP A 115 -25.12 21.09 -6.58
CA ASP A 115 -23.77 21.45 -6.10
C ASP A 115 -22.81 20.25 -6.14
N ARG A 116 -23.28 19.09 -5.67
CA ARG A 116 -22.50 17.85 -5.67
C ARG A 116 -22.19 17.38 -7.09
N LEU A 117 -23.16 17.45 -8.00
CA LEU A 117 -22.97 17.11 -9.40
C LEU A 117 -21.89 17.97 -10.05
N TYR A 118 -21.97 19.28 -9.89
CA TYR A 118 -20.96 20.22 -10.38
C TYR A 118 -19.57 19.89 -9.85
N LEU A 119 -19.40 19.81 -8.54
CA LEU A 119 -18.10 19.55 -7.90
C LEU A 119 -17.49 18.22 -8.31
N ARG A 120 -18.30 17.16 -8.43
CA ARG A 120 -17.86 15.85 -8.89
C ARG A 120 -17.45 15.84 -10.37
N THR A 121 -18.15 16.62 -11.20
CA THR A 121 -17.81 16.79 -12.62
C THR A 121 -16.47 17.50 -12.76
N VAL A 122 -16.27 18.61 -12.07
CA VAL A 122 -15.02 19.35 -12.06
C VAL A 122 -13.84 18.50 -11.59
N LEU A 123 -13.99 17.73 -10.51
CA LEU A 123 -12.92 16.84 -10.01
C LEU A 123 -12.43 15.81 -11.04
N LYS A 124 -13.30 15.39 -11.96
CA LYS A 124 -12.94 14.43 -13.03
C LYS A 124 -12.21 15.11 -14.20
N MET A 125 -12.41 16.42 -14.42
CA MET A 125 -11.85 17.18 -15.52
C MET A 125 -10.58 17.91 -15.11
N ASN A 126 -9.40 17.32 -15.33
CA ASN A 126 -8.12 17.86 -14.86
C ASN A 126 -7.89 19.31 -15.31
N GLY A 127 -8.22 19.68 -16.55
CA GLY A 127 -8.06 21.04 -17.08
C GLY A 127 -8.90 22.06 -16.33
N VAL A 128 -10.20 21.78 -16.16
CA VAL A 128 -11.13 22.66 -15.42
C VAL A 128 -10.74 22.76 -13.96
N TYR A 129 -10.42 21.62 -13.33
CA TYR A 129 -9.97 21.60 -11.94
C TYR A 129 -8.71 22.43 -11.72
N SER A 130 -7.72 22.30 -12.61
CA SER A 130 -6.50 23.10 -12.56
C SER A 130 -6.76 24.59 -12.78
N ALA A 131 -7.60 24.95 -13.75
CA ALA A 131 -7.97 26.34 -14.02
C ALA A 131 -8.62 27.00 -12.79
N ILE A 132 -9.56 26.31 -12.14
CA ILE A 132 -10.18 26.79 -10.88
C ILE A 132 -9.14 27.00 -9.78
N LEU A 133 -8.23 26.03 -9.58
CA LEU A 133 -7.21 26.12 -8.54
C LEU A 133 -6.22 27.27 -8.78
N ASN A 134 -5.91 27.57 -10.05
CA ASN A 134 -4.99 28.63 -10.47
C ASN A 134 -5.70 29.93 -10.79
N ARG A 135 -7.03 30.04 -10.57
CA ARG A 135 -7.85 31.24 -10.87
C ARG A 135 -7.78 31.68 -12.34
N GLN A 136 -7.73 30.68 -13.23
CA GLN A 136 -7.76 30.88 -14.68
C GLN A 136 -9.19 30.74 -15.21
N GLU A 137 -9.46 31.35 -16.37
CA GLU A 137 -10.71 31.15 -17.09
C GLU A 137 -10.86 29.70 -17.55
N TYR A 138 -12.08 29.20 -17.57
CA TYR A 138 -12.41 27.86 -18.04
C TYR A 138 -13.84 27.82 -18.60
N GLU A 139 -14.09 26.92 -19.50
CA GLU A 139 -15.44 26.67 -20.01
C GLU A 139 -16.23 25.84 -19.03
N MET A 140 -17.47 26.22 -18.79
CA MET A 140 -18.37 25.44 -17.91
C MET A 140 -18.58 24.03 -18.49
N PRO A 141 -18.42 22.99 -17.68
CA PRO A 141 -18.69 21.63 -18.13
C PRO A 141 -20.11 21.46 -18.63
N ARG A 142 -20.30 20.84 -19.80
CA ARG A 142 -21.64 20.65 -20.41
C ARG A 142 -22.66 20.02 -19.46
N ASN A 143 -22.26 19.09 -18.62
CA ASN A 143 -23.11 18.43 -17.63
C ASN A 143 -23.49 19.33 -16.43
N ALA A 144 -22.90 20.52 -16.35
CA ALA A 144 -23.16 21.50 -15.31
C ALA A 144 -23.76 22.80 -15.90
N ALA A 145 -23.82 22.92 -17.22
CA ALA A 145 -24.48 24.01 -17.89
C ALA A 145 -25.99 23.97 -17.62
N GLY A 146 -26.54 25.04 -17.06
CA GLY A 146 -27.97 25.12 -16.72
C GLY A 146 -28.31 24.70 -15.28
N LEU A 147 -27.35 24.32 -14.45
CA LEU A 147 -27.58 24.12 -13.02
C LEU A 147 -27.73 25.45 -12.29
N GLU A 148 -28.75 25.58 -11.45
CA GLU A 148 -28.89 26.71 -10.54
C GLU A 148 -27.95 26.56 -9.34
N ILE A 149 -26.72 27.07 -9.46
CA ILE A 149 -25.64 26.93 -8.48
C ILE A 149 -24.83 28.20 -8.31
N ASP A 150 -24.34 28.45 -7.10
CA ASP A 150 -23.33 29.50 -6.87
C ASP A 150 -21.92 28.98 -7.20
N VAL A 151 -21.51 29.14 -8.45
CA VAL A 151 -20.22 28.66 -8.97
C VAL A 151 -19.04 29.25 -8.18
N LYS A 152 -19.10 30.51 -7.77
CA LYS A 152 -18.02 31.18 -7.02
C LYS A 152 -17.85 30.56 -5.65
N ARG A 153 -18.95 30.32 -4.93
CA ARG A 153 -18.95 29.64 -3.62
C ARG A 153 -18.37 28.22 -3.74
N LEU A 154 -18.79 27.46 -4.75
CA LEU A 154 -18.36 26.08 -4.97
C LEU A 154 -16.88 25.99 -5.36
N ASN A 155 -16.40 26.88 -6.21
CA ASN A 155 -14.99 26.95 -6.57
C ASN A 155 -14.11 27.31 -5.36
N ASN A 156 -14.54 28.23 -4.52
CA ASN A 156 -13.85 28.58 -3.28
C ASN A 156 -13.83 27.39 -2.30
N LEU A 157 -14.93 26.64 -2.19
CA LEU A 157 -14.98 25.41 -1.41
C LEU A 157 -13.96 24.38 -1.92
N LEU A 158 -13.90 24.17 -3.24
CA LEU A 158 -12.98 23.23 -3.88
C LEU A 158 -11.52 23.63 -3.63
N CYS A 159 -11.17 24.91 -3.78
CA CYS A 159 -9.84 25.43 -3.46
C CYS A 159 -9.46 25.20 -1.99
N ARG A 160 -10.40 25.46 -1.06
CA ARG A 160 -10.19 25.25 0.38
C ARG A 160 -9.97 23.78 0.70
N LEU A 161 -10.79 22.87 0.17
CA LEU A 161 -10.65 21.43 0.36
C LEU A 161 -9.34 20.92 -0.25
N THR A 162 -8.95 21.41 -1.41
CA THR A 162 -7.67 21.04 -2.03
C THR A 162 -6.50 21.43 -1.12
N ARG A 163 -6.44 22.65 -0.65
CA ARG A 163 -5.39 23.12 0.28
C ARG A 163 -5.37 22.35 1.60
N LYS A 164 -6.54 21.93 2.08
CA LYS A 164 -6.67 21.12 3.30
C LYS A 164 -6.07 19.72 3.15
N TYR A 165 -6.20 19.10 1.99
CA TYR A 165 -5.81 17.71 1.78
C TYR A 165 -4.51 17.54 0.99
N LEU A 166 -4.07 18.58 0.26
CA LEU A 166 -2.83 18.53 -0.49
C LEU A 166 -1.64 18.63 0.47
N THR A 167 -0.81 17.60 0.45
CA THR A 167 0.47 17.58 1.15
C THR A 167 1.57 17.36 0.14
N GLN A 168 2.69 18.03 0.30
CA GLN A 168 3.86 17.80 -0.55
C GLN A 168 4.44 16.41 -0.23
N PRO A 169 4.59 15.53 -1.22
CA PRO A 169 5.29 14.27 -1.03
C PRO A 169 6.75 14.50 -0.61
N ARG A 170 7.27 13.59 0.19
CA ARG A 170 8.69 13.54 0.54
C ARG A 170 9.08 12.08 0.75
N THR A 171 10.30 11.73 0.37
CA THR A 171 10.86 10.40 0.61
C THR A 171 12.21 10.49 1.27
N ASP A 172 12.48 9.57 2.18
CA ASP A 172 13.77 9.28 2.78
C ASP A 172 14.26 7.87 2.39
N CYS A 173 13.67 7.30 1.34
CA CYS A 173 14.02 5.99 0.81
C CYS A 173 15.37 6.04 0.12
N ILE A 174 16.40 5.56 0.82
CA ILE A 174 17.80 5.47 0.39
C ILE A 174 18.28 4.01 0.26
N ASP A 175 17.35 3.06 0.31
CA ASP A 175 17.63 1.63 0.27
C ASP A 175 17.24 0.97 -1.05
N SER A 176 16.73 1.74 -2.00
CA SER A 176 16.32 1.17 -3.29
C SER A 176 16.28 2.19 -4.43
N PHE A 177 16.50 1.71 -5.64
CA PHE A 177 16.36 2.45 -6.89
C PHE A 177 15.93 1.51 -8.03
N ARG A 178 15.52 2.08 -9.16
CA ARG A 178 15.16 1.31 -10.35
C ARG A 178 16.22 1.46 -11.45
N ILE A 179 16.32 0.43 -12.29
CA ILE A 179 17.17 0.42 -13.47
C ILE A 179 16.38 -0.12 -14.68
N SER A 180 16.57 0.50 -15.84
CA SER A 180 16.02 0.03 -17.11
C SER A 180 16.90 -1.02 -17.78
N PRO A 181 16.39 -1.79 -18.74
CA PRO A 181 17.19 -2.77 -19.51
C PRO A 181 18.46 -2.17 -20.12
N ASN A 182 18.40 -0.93 -20.59
CA ASN A 182 19.56 -0.23 -21.16
C ASN A 182 20.69 0.05 -20.14
N GLY A 183 20.39 -0.02 -18.85
CA GLY A 183 21.33 0.24 -17.76
C GLY A 183 22.08 -0.99 -17.27
N TYR A 184 21.75 -2.20 -17.75
CA TYR A 184 22.40 -3.42 -17.30
C TYR A 184 22.57 -4.45 -18.42
N SER A 185 23.39 -5.44 -18.15
CA SER A 185 23.57 -6.65 -18.97
C SER A 185 23.93 -7.82 -18.07
N TYR A 186 23.73 -9.03 -18.53
CA TYR A 186 24.17 -10.23 -17.81
C TYR A 186 25.45 -10.77 -18.41
N LYS A 187 26.44 -11.14 -17.58
CA LYS A 187 27.69 -11.76 -17.98
C LYS A 187 28.17 -12.68 -16.84
N ASN A 188 28.53 -13.91 -17.19
CA ASN A 188 29.12 -14.89 -16.25
C ASN A 188 28.32 -15.04 -14.91
N GLY A 189 27.02 -15.17 -14.99
CA GLY A 189 26.18 -15.32 -13.79
C GLY A 189 26.00 -14.04 -12.95
N ALA A 190 26.44 -12.90 -13.44
CA ALA A 190 26.32 -11.61 -12.78
C ALA A 190 25.49 -10.62 -13.60
N MET A 191 24.78 -9.74 -12.93
CA MET A 191 24.16 -8.54 -13.50
C MET A 191 25.17 -7.39 -13.45
N CYS A 192 25.57 -6.91 -14.62
CA CYS A 192 26.54 -5.82 -14.76
C CYS A 192 25.80 -4.50 -15.01
N ILE A 193 25.79 -3.59 -14.04
CA ILE A 193 25.07 -2.33 -14.10
C ILE A 193 25.98 -1.15 -14.43
N VAL A 194 25.43 -0.12 -15.06
CA VAL A 194 26.15 1.11 -15.43
C VAL A 194 26.64 1.81 -14.14
N CYS A 195 27.91 2.24 -14.15
CA CYS A 195 28.46 3.04 -13.07
C CYS A 195 28.61 4.52 -13.48
N ARG A 196 29.10 5.36 -12.55
CA ARG A 196 29.32 6.80 -12.80
C ARG A 196 30.43 7.08 -13.80
N THR A 197 31.40 6.18 -13.91
CA THR A 197 32.48 6.29 -14.87
C THR A 197 31.98 5.76 -16.23
N PRO A 198 32.04 6.55 -17.30
CA PRO A 198 31.63 6.14 -18.63
C PRO A 198 32.28 4.82 -19.07
N ARG A 199 31.50 3.97 -19.74
CA ARG A 199 31.91 2.65 -20.25
C ARG A 199 32.31 1.61 -19.20
N LYS A 200 32.35 1.96 -17.90
CA LYS A 200 32.56 0.99 -16.83
C LYS A 200 31.22 0.46 -16.31
N ARG A 201 31.23 -0.75 -15.78
CA ARG A 201 30.07 -1.40 -15.14
C ARG A 201 30.49 -2.01 -13.80
N VAL A 202 29.55 -2.05 -12.87
CA VAL A 202 29.69 -2.73 -11.58
C VAL A 202 29.00 -4.09 -11.71
N SER A 203 29.68 -5.14 -11.30
CA SER A 203 29.20 -6.53 -11.35
C SER A 203 28.51 -6.90 -10.05
N ILE A 204 27.33 -7.48 -10.16
CA ILE A 204 26.50 -8.01 -9.07
C ILE A 204 26.30 -9.51 -9.30
N PRO A 205 27.12 -10.39 -8.71
CA PRO A 205 26.97 -11.83 -8.83
C PRO A 205 25.60 -12.27 -8.28
N LEU A 206 24.92 -13.17 -9.00
CA LEU A 206 23.57 -13.60 -8.67
C LEU A 206 23.56 -15.06 -8.20
N ARG A 207 22.64 -15.39 -7.29
CA ARG A 207 22.47 -16.76 -6.77
C ARG A 207 21.77 -17.71 -7.74
N ASP A 208 21.17 -17.16 -8.78
CA ASP A 208 20.52 -17.94 -9.83
C ASP A 208 20.84 -17.41 -11.22
N SER A 209 20.63 -18.22 -12.25
CA SER A 209 20.99 -17.93 -13.64
C SER A 209 19.88 -17.27 -14.45
N ARG A 210 18.77 -16.87 -13.83
CA ARG A 210 17.66 -16.24 -14.57
C ARG A 210 18.07 -14.88 -15.10
N MET A 211 17.73 -14.61 -16.34
CA MET A 211 17.98 -13.33 -17.01
C MET A 211 16.65 -12.69 -17.38
N PHE A 212 16.55 -11.38 -17.19
CA PHE A 212 15.35 -10.61 -17.45
C PHE A 212 15.70 -9.37 -18.28
N ASP A 213 14.84 -9.02 -19.23
CA ASP A 213 14.93 -7.79 -20.01
C ASP A 213 13.75 -6.88 -19.67
N ARG A 214 13.77 -6.32 -18.45
CA ARG A 214 12.69 -5.49 -17.91
C ARG A 214 13.25 -4.46 -16.93
N GLN A 215 12.44 -3.47 -16.57
CA GLN A 215 12.79 -2.61 -15.45
C GLN A 215 12.88 -3.41 -14.16
N ILE A 216 13.98 -3.26 -13.44
CA ILE A 216 14.26 -3.97 -12.19
C ILE A 216 14.36 -2.94 -11.07
N LYS A 217 13.70 -3.21 -9.93
CA LYS A 217 13.95 -2.48 -8.70
C LYS A 217 15.03 -3.22 -7.91
N ILE A 218 16.14 -2.53 -7.66
CA ILE A 218 17.24 -3.02 -6.81
C ILE A 218 16.95 -2.53 -5.40
N GLN A 219 16.80 -3.48 -4.47
CA GLN A 219 16.63 -3.20 -3.05
C GLN A 219 17.92 -3.58 -2.31
N ILE A 220 18.55 -2.60 -1.69
CA ILE A 220 19.79 -2.73 -0.95
C ILE A 220 19.46 -3.31 0.41
N ARG A 221 20.18 -4.36 0.79
CA ARG A 221 20.12 -4.95 2.12
C ARG A 221 21.41 -4.69 2.85
N GLN A 222 21.71 -5.44 3.89
CA GLN A 222 22.92 -5.19 4.69
C GLN A 222 24.19 -5.47 3.88
N ASP A 223 24.32 -6.67 3.30
CA ASP A 223 25.53 -7.18 2.68
C ASP A 223 25.29 -7.72 1.25
N ASP A 224 24.04 -7.63 0.75
CA ASP A 224 23.61 -8.09 -0.58
C ASP A 224 22.44 -7.23 -1.11
N VAL A 225 21.95 -7.56 -2.29
CA VAL A 225 20.79 -6.91 -2.88
C VAL A 225 19.73 -7.92 -3.29
N ALA A 226 18.48 -7.46 -3.24
CA ALA A 226 17.33 -8.16 -3.80
C ALA A 226 16.83 -7.42 -5.04
N LEU A 227 16.64 -8.15 -6.14
CA LEU A 227 16.14 -7.66 -7.41
C LEU A 227 14.66 -8.00 -7.51
N ALA A 228 13.79 -6.99 -7.54
CA ALA A 228 12.36 -7.16 -7.75
C ALA A 228 12.05 -6.96 -9.23
N VAL A 229 11.73 -8.05 -9.91
CA VAL A 229 11.50 -8.08 -11.36
C VAL A 229 10.01 -8.26 -11.63
N PRO A 230 9.35 -7.30 -12.32
CA PRO A 230 7.96 -7.47 -12.76
C PRO A 230 7.92 -8.43 -13.96
N VAL A 231 7.21 -9.55 -13.81
CA VAL A 231 7.06 -10.57 -14.87
C VAL A 231 5.57 -10.76 -15.16
N GLU A 232 5.20 -10.67 -16.42
CA GLU A 232 3.86 -11.00 -16.87
C GLU A 232 3.66 -12.51 -16.85
N THR A 233 2.52 -12.92 -16.36
CA THR A 233 2.12 -14.33 -16.26
C THR A 233 0.68 -14.46 -16.73
N GLN A 234 0.37 -15.48 -17.48
CA GLN A 234 -0.99 -15.78 -17.86
C GLN A 234 -1.84 -16.16 -16.63
N VAL A 235 -3.07 -15.76 -16.66
CA VAL A 235 -4.07 -16.12 -15.65
C VAL A 235 -4.40 -17.59 -15.79
N LYS A 236 -4.39 -18.31 -14.66
CA LYS A 236 -4.77 -19.72 -14.63
C LYS A 236 -6.28 -19.85 -14.70
N LYS A 237 -6.78 -20.69 -15.60
CA LYS A 237 -8.19 -21.11 -15.65
C LYS A 237 -8.31 -22.49 -15.02
N HIS A 238 -9.29 -22.66 -14.14
CA HIS A 238 -9.53 -23.91 -13.44
C HIS A 238 -10.97 -24.38 -13.72
N PRO A 239 -11.17 -25.32 -14.66
CA PRO A 239 -12.51 -25.83 -14.98
C PRO A 239 -13.20 -26.50 -13.80
N ASP A 240 -12.43 -27.02 -12.84
CA ASP A 240 -12.87 -27.70 -11.63
C ASP A 240 -13.21 -26.76 -10.46
N TYR A 241 -13.02 -25.44 -10.64
CA TYR A 241 -13.39 -24.44 -9.64
C TYR A 241 -14.85 -24.02 -9.88
N VAL A 242 -15.77 -24.62 -9.14
CA VAL A 242 -17.22 -24.42 -9.31
C VAL A 242 -17.91 -23.84 -8.08
N ASN A 243 -17.28 -23.91 -6.92
CA ASN A 243 -17.89 -23.57 -5.64
C ASN A 243 -17.97 -22.05 -5.42
N THR A 244 -19.01 -21.60 -4.73
CA THR A 244 -19.04 -20.26 -4.12
C THR A 244 -18.76 -20.41 -2.63
N ILE A 245 -17.74 -19.72 -2.13
CA ILE A 245 -17.39 -19.72 -0.70
C ILE A 245 -17.61 -18.34 -0.08
N TYR A 246 -18.07 -18.34 1.15
CA TYR A 246 -18.39 -17.14 1.92
C TYR A 246 -17.40 -17.03 3.09
N VAL A 247 -16.58 -15.98 3.09
CA VAL A 247 -15.39 -15.90 3.93
C VAL A 247 -15.45 -14.70 4.85
N TYR A 248 -15.41 -14.97 6.15
CA TYR A 248 -15.15 -13.97 7.17
C TYR A 248 -13.64 -13.87 7.42
N ILE A 249 -13.07 -12.67 7.26
CA ILE A 249 -11.66 -12.38 7.56
C ILE A 249 -11.56 -11.88 9.00
N GLY A 250 -10.92 -12.68 9.85
CA GLY A 250 -10.81 -12.46 11.29
C GLY A 250 -9.46 -11.90 11.74
N SER A 251 -9.37 -11.63 13.05
CA SER A 251 -8.12 -11.22 13.71
C SER A 251 -7.47 -12.34 14.53
N ARG A 252 -8.25 -13.34 14.94
CA ARG A 252 -7.79 -14.53 15.66
C ARG A 252 -7.35 -15.59 14.67
N ASP A 253 -8.26 -15.96 13.80
CA ASP A 253 -8.05 -16.88 12.70
C ASP A 253 -8.15 -16.08 11.39
N MET A 254 -7.37 -16.47 10.38
CA MET A 254 -7.25 -15.69 9.15
C MET A 254 -8.58 -15.62 8.38
N CYS A 255 -9.14 -16.81 8.09
CA CYS A 255 -10.38 -16.95 7.34
C CYS A 255 -11.24 -18.05 7.95
N THR A 256 -12.53 -17.74 8.18
CA THR A 256 -13.56 -18.73 8.56
C THR A 256 -14.62 -18.77 7.49
N LEU A 257 -14.95 -19.92 6.97
CA LEU A 257 -15.92 -20.14 5.91
C LEU A 257 -17.30 -20.49 6.48
N SER A 258 -18.37 -20.25 5.70
CA SER A 258 -19.74 -20.57 6.12
C SER A 258 -20.00 -22.09 6.29
N ASN A 259 -19.19 -22.94 5.65
CA ASN A 259 -19.22 -24.39 5.83
C ASN A 259 -18.53 -24.87 7.11
N GLY A 260 -17.93 -23.96 7.90
CA GLY A 260 -17.22 -24.26 9.14
C GLY A 260 -15.71 -24.47 8.99
N HIS A 261 -15.18 -24.57 7.78
CA HIS A 261 -13.73 -24.68 7.59
C HIS A 261 -13.01 -23.40 8.04
N VAL A 262 -11.85 -23.59 8.67
CA VAL A 262 -11.01 -22.49 9.13
C VAL A 262 -9.62 -22.61 8.50
N TYR A 263 -9.12 -21.49 7.98
CA TYR A 263 -7.79 -21.38 7.38
C TYR A 263 -6.98 -20.32 8.10
N GLY A 264 -5.74 -20.63 8.38
CA GLY A 264 -4.86 -19.78 9.18
C GLY A 264 -5.32 -19.66 10.63
N GLU A 265 -5.63 -20.80 11.24
CA GLU A 265 -5.96 -20.90 12.66
C GLU A 265 -4.87 -20.27 13.53
N ASN A 266 -5.29 -19.60 14.59
CA ASN A 266 -4.38 -19.02 15.57
C ASN A 266 -3.42 -17.94 15.00
N LEU A 267 -3.74 -17.29 13.88
CA LEU A 267 -2.97 -16.14 13.38
C LEU A 267 -2.76 -15.08 14.47
N GLY A 268 -3.77 -14.84 15.30
CA GLY A 268 -3.69 -13.91 16.43
C GLY A 268 -2.63 -14.33 17.47
N MET A 269 -2.43 -15.62 17.68
CA MET A 269 -1.37 -16.11 18.57
C MET A 269 0.03 -15.91 18.00
N LEU A 270 0.15 -15.89 16.67
CA LEU A 270 1.41 -15.58 16.00
C LEU A 270 1.73 -14.08 16.05
N THR A 271 0.72 -13.22 15.93
CA THR A 271 0.92 -11.75 15.79
C THR A 271 0.89 -10.98 17.11
N ASN A 272 0.15 -11.46 18.11
CA ASN A 272 -0.01 -10.77 19.40
C ASN A 272 1.29 -10.65 20.22
N PRO A 273 2.12 -11.72 20.39
CA PRO A 273 3.38 -11.62 21.12
C PRO A 273 4.32 -10.57 20.52
N GLU A 274 4.43 -10.53 19.19
CA GLU A 274 5.24 -9.53 18.51
C GLU A 274 4.68 -8.12 18.70
N THR A 275 3.37 -7.96 18.74
CA THR A 275 2.71 -6.68 19.00
C THR A 275 3.06 -6.14 20.40
N GLU A 276 3.05 -7.00 21.42
CA GLU A 276 3.43 -6.62 22.79
C GLU A 276 4.94 -6.39 22.92
N ARG A 277 5.78 -7.24 22.30
CA ARG A 277 7.23 -7.05 22.24
C ARG A 277 7.58 -5.68 21.66
N LEU A 278 6.99 -5.31 20.53
CA LEU A 278 7.24 -4.02 19.89
C LEU A 278 6.73 -2.84 20.72
N ALA A 279 5.59 -3.00 21.40
CA ALA A 279 5.07 -1.96 22.30
C ALA A 279 6.02 -1.72 23.48
N THR A 280 6.60 -2.77 24.04
CA THR A 280 7.58 -2.69 25.12
C THR A 280 8.89 -2.06 24.62
N LYS A 281 9.43 -2.55 23.51
CA LYS A 281 10.65 -1.98 22.91
C LYS A 281 10.51 -0.51 22.54
N ASN A 282 9.36 -0.11 22.00
CA ASN A 282 9.12 1.31 21.69
C ASN A 282 9.08 2.18 22.96
N ARG A 283 8.53 1.68 24.07
CA ARG A 283 8.57 2.41 25.37
C ARG A 283 9.97 2.55 25.91
N GLU A 284 10.77 1.47 25.86
CA GLU A 284 12.17 1.48 26.28
C GLU A 284 12.99 2.47 25.44
N ARG A 285 12.86 2.43 24.13
CA ARG A 285 13.54 3.36 23.22
C ARG A 285 13.13 4.81 23.45
N HIS A 286 11.88 5.07 23.74
CA HIS A 286 11.43 6.42 24.07
C HIS A 286 12.11 6.94 25.33
N LYS A 287 12.24 6.11 26.39
CA LYS A 287 12.98 6.48 27.60
C LYS A 287 14.45 6.81 27.32
N ILE A 288 15.11 5.98 26.50
CA ILE A 288 16.51 6.19 26.09
C ILE A 288 16.65 7.49 25.31
N TYR A 289 15.75 7.74 24.36
CA TYR A 289 15.75 8.98 23.57
C TYR A 289 15.51 10.21 24.45
N THR A 290 14.59 10.14 25.42
CA THR A 290 14.37 11.22 26.39
C THR A 290 15.62 11.49 27.21
N ALA A 291 16.33 10.44 27.66
CA ALA A 291 17.60 10.59 28.39
C ALA A 291 18.71 11.23 27.51
N TYR A 292 18.76 10.88 26.23
CA TYR A 292 19.65 11.51 25.25
C TYR A 292 19.40 13.02 25.14
N VAL A 293 18.13 13.40 24.89
CA VAL A 293 17.72 14.81 24.77
C VAL A 293 18.07 15.59 26.06
N GLN A 294 17.73 15.05 27.22
CA GLN A 294 18.06 15.69 28.51
C GLN A 294 19.55 15.85 28.74
N SER A 295 20.38 14.87 28.34
CA SER A 295 21.83 14.97 28.44
C SER A 295 22.38 16.04 27.50
N THR A 296 21.86 16.15 26.31
CA THR A 296 22.21 17.18 25.31
C THR A 296 21.85 18.58 25.83
N GLU A 297 20.64 18.75 26.37
CA GLU A 297 20.18 20.04 26.93
C GLU A 297 20.98 20.47 28.15
N LYS A 298 21.45 19.53 28.96
CA LYS A 298 22.33 19.80 30.15
C LYS A 298 23.80 20.00 29.80
N GLY A 299 24.19 19.85 28.53
CA GLY A 299 25.59 19.98 28.10
C GLY A 299 26.49 18.79 28.47
N ASP A 300 25.91 17.66 28.88
CA ASP A 300 26.64 16.41 29.16
C ASP A 300 26.94 15.67 27.85
N THR A 301 27.89 16.18 27.08
CA THR A 301 28.26 15.71 25.75
C THR A 301 28.72 14.26 25.74
N LYS A 302 29.52 13.84 26.73
CA LYS A 302 30.03 12.46 26.84
C LYS A 302 28.90 11.44 27.00
N LYS A 303 27.92 11.75 27.85
CA LYS A 303 26.78 10.88 28.08
C LYS A 303 25.85 10.84 26.88
N ALA A 304 25.59 11.98 26.24
CA ALA A 304 24.78 12.07 25.02
C ALA A 304 25.41 11.24 23.90
N GLU A 305 26.71 11.41 23.64
CA GLU A 305 27.44 10.65 22.61
C GLU A 305 27.42 9.13 22.89
N ASN A 306 27.62 8.72 24.13
CA ASN A 306 27.57 7.32 24.52
C ASN A 306 26.18 6.72 24.29
N ILE A 307 25.10 7.44 24.61
CA ILE A 307 23.74 6.99 24.35
C ILE A 307 23.47 6.90 22.82
N GLU A 308 23.92 7.88 22.05
CA GLU A 308 23.75 7.91 20.60
C GLU A 308 24.40 6.71 19.92
N VAL A 309 25.67 6.47 20.21
CA VAL A 309 26.47 5.41 19.59
C VAL A 309 25.98 4.02 20.00
N ASN A 310 25.72 3.80 21.29
CA ASN A 310 25.50 2.44 21.82
C ASN A 310 24.03 2.06 21.95
N ASN A 311 23.09 3.00 22.10
CA ASN A 311 21.72 2.71 22.50
C ASN A 311 20.65 3.13 21.48
N LEU A 312 20.91 4.11 20.62
CA LEU A 312 19.92 4.58 19.63
C LEU A 312 19.90 3.79 18.31
N GLY A 313 20.85 2.89 18.13
CA GLY A 313 20.90 2.01 16.95
C GLY A 313 19.61 1.20 16.73
N ARG A 314 19.18 1.03 15.49
CA ARG A 314 17.92 0.35 15.12
C ARG A 314 18.11 -0.99 14.42
N SER A 315 19.30 -1.34 13.97
CA SER A 315 19.56 -2.48 13.08
C SER A 315 19.00 -3.82 13.61
N LYS A 316 19.25 -4.15 14.89
CA LYS A 316 18.73 -5.37 15.53
C LYS A 316 17.21 -5.36 15.64
N TYR A 317 16.62 -4.20 15.99
CA TYR A 317 15.17 -4.02 16.11
C TYR A 317 14.50 -4.20 14.75
N ASP A 318 15.00 -3.55 13.72
CA ASP A 318 14.42 -3.58 12.37
C ASP A 318 14.59 -4.97 11.71
N ARG A 319 15.74 -5.63 11.92
CA ARG A 319 15.95 -7.03 11.47
C ARG A 319 14.96 -8.01 12.09
N GLN A 320 14.74 -7.94 13.40
CA GLN A 320 13.78 -8.80 14.06
C GLN A 320 12.34 -8.53 13.61
N LYS A 321 11.97 -7.25 13.50
CA LYS A 321 10.65 -6.84 13.01
C LYS A 321 10.40 -7.35 11.58
N GLU A 322 11.39 -7.28 10.72
CA GLU A 322 11.28 -7.79 9.34
C GLU A 322 11.20 -9.33 9.32
N LYS A 323 12.00 -10.01 10.12
CA LYS A 323 11.92 -11.49 10.26
C LYS A 323 10.52 -11.95 10.64
N GLU A 324 9.89 -11.31 11.63
CA GLU A 324 8.53 -11.64 12.07
C GLU A 324 7.48 -11.27 11.00
N ARG A 325 7.67 -10.16 10.29
CA ARG A 325 6.82 -9.79 9.16
C ARG A 325 6.86 -10.85 8.05
N VAL A 326 8.05 -11.28 7.66
CA VAL A 326 8.24 -12.32 6.64
C VAL A 326 7.60 -13.63 7.08
N ARG A 327 7.81 -14.05 8.34
CA ARG A 327 7.20 -15.27 8.91
C ARG A 327 5.66 -15.22 8.83
N THR A 328 5.07 -14.10 9.26
CA THR A 328 3.61 -13.94 9.26
C THR A 328 3.03 -13.89 7.85
N THR A 329 3.66 -13.16 6.93
CA THR A 329 3.21 -13.09 5.54
C THR A 329 3.37 -14.43 4.81
N SER A 330 4.41 -15.20 5.11
CA SER A 330 4.59 -16.56 4.60
C SER A 330 3.47 -17.48 5.08
N PHE A 331 3.15 -17.46 6.36
CA PHE A 331 2.04 -18.22 6.94
C PHE A 331 0.71 -17.89 6.24
N ILE A 332 0.38 -16.59 6.12
CA ILE A 332 -0.84 -16.12 5.45
C ILE A 332 -0.89 -16.63 4.00
N ASN A 333 0.22 -16.55 3.27
CA ASN A 333 0.28 -17.01 1.88
C ASN A 333 0.08 -18.52 1.74
N THR A 334 0.64 -19.31 2.64
CA THR A 334 0.49 -20.77 2.67
C THR A 334 -0.95 -21.16 2.94
N GLU A 335 -1.56 -20.58 3.97
CA GLU A 335 -2.95 -20.87 4.35
C GLU A 335 -3.95 -20.41 3.27
N MET A 336 -3.69 -19.29 2.62
CA MET A 336 -4.51 -18.82 1.51
C MET A 336 -4.43 -19.76 0.29
N ASN A 337 -3.23 -20.27 -0.03
CA ASN A 337 -3.08 -21.28 -1.07
C ASN A 337 -3.84 -22.57 -0.69
N ARG A 338 -3.75 -23.00 0.58
CA ARG A 338 -4.47 -24.19 1.09
C ARG A 338 -5.98 -24.01 0.95
N MET A 339 -6.52 -22.83 1.31
CA MET A 339 -7.93 -22.50 1.14
C MET A 339 -8.37 -22.63 -0.32
N ILE A 340 -7.67 -22.00 -1.24
CA ILE A 340 -8.02 -22.00 -2.67
C ILE A 340 -7.95 -23.41 -3.26
N ASN A 341 -6.91 -24.16 -2.92
CA ASN A 341 -6.72 -25.52 -3.44
C ASN A 341 -7.76 -26.54 -2.90
N ASN A 342 -8.14 -26.40 -1.63
CA ASN A 342 -9.09 -27.31 -1.00
C ASN A 342 -10.54 -26.99 -1.40
N GLU A 343 -10.90 -25.70 -1.38
CA GLU A 343 -12.29 -25.28 -1.63
C GLU A 343 -12.61 -25.14 -3.13
N LYS A 344 -11.62 -25.01 -3.99
CA LYS A 344 -11.75 -24.87 -5.45
C LYS A 344 -12.82 -23.83 -5.85
N PRO A 345 -12.75 -22.59 -5.38
CA PRO A 345 -13.82 -21.63 -5.55
C PRO A 345 -13.82 -21.02 -6.95
N ALA A 346 -14.99 -21.01 -7.63
CA ALA A 346 -15.24 -20.12 -8.76
C ALA A 346 -15.48 -18.68 -8.28
N ARG A 347 -16.05 -18.54 -7.07
CA ARG A 347 -16.40 -17.24 -6.48
C ARG A 347 -16.07 -17.21 -4.98
N ILE A 348 -15.52 -16.09 -4.54
CA ILE A 348 -15.27 -15.80 -3.11
C ILE A 348 -16.03 -14.53 -2.72
N VAL A 349 -16.87 -14.63 -1.70
CA VAL A 349 -17.65 -13.52 -1.17
C VAL A 349 -17.08 -13.10 0.18
N ILE A 350 -16.70 -11.82 0.31
CA ILE A 350 -16.19 -11.22 1.55
C ILE A 350 -16.95 -9.94 1.89
N THR A 351 -16.76 -9.42 3.08
CA THR A 351 -17.29 -8.09 3.46
C THR A 351 -16.36 -6.97 3.01
N LYS A 352 -16.91 -5.83 2.60
CA LYS A 352 -16.15 -4.58 2.39
C LYS A 352 -15.43 -4.17 3.68
N THR A 353 -14.27 -3.57 3.54
CA THR A 353 -13.59 -2.95 4.69
C THR A 353 -14.41 -1.77 5.18
N VAL A 354 -14.85 -1.82 6.43
CA VAL A 354 -15.47 -0.64 7.06
C VAL A 354 -14.36 0.37 7.31
N THR A 355 -14.42 1.51 6.64
CA THR A 355 -13.63 2.69 7.01
C THR A 355 -13.92 2.99 8.48
N LYS A 356 -12.88 3.04 9.30
CA LYS A 356 -13.00 3.22 10.76
C LYS A 356 -13.90 4.42 11.05
N ASN A 357 -15.09 4.18 11.58
CA ASN A 357 -15.87 5.23 12.20
C ASN A 357 -15.02 5.78 13.35
N LYS A 358 -14.64 7.06 13.27
CA LYS A 358 -13.82 7.78 14.28
C LYS A 358 -14.45 7.79 15.69
N THR A 359 -15.67 7.31 15.83
CA THR A 359 -16.46 7.33 17.06
C THR A 359 -16.21 6.17 18.02
N LYS A 360 -15.56 5.06 17.60
CA LYS A 360 -15.20 3.96 18.51
C LYS A 360 -13.75 4.04 18.95
N ILE A 361 -13.53 4.59 20.14
CA ILE A 361 -12.22 4.62 20.80
C ILE A 361 -12.07 3.31 21.58
N TYR A 362 -11.32 2.37 21.04
CA TYR A 362 -10.90 1.18 21.79
C TYR A 362 -9.69 1.50 22.67
N ALA A 363 -9.48 0.68 23.71
CA ALA A 363 -8.27 0.74 24.53
C ALA A 363 -6.99 0.69 23.64
N LYS A 364 -5.92 1.37 24.06
CA LYS A 364 -4.65 1.44 23.30
C LYS A 364 -4.11 0.06 22.94
N SER A 365 -4.22 -0.94 23.82
CA SER A 365 -3.82 -2.33 23.57
C SER A 365 -4.63 -2.95 22.43
N THR A 366 -5.94 -2.79 22.44
CA THR A 366 -6.84 -3.30 21.39
C THR A 366 -6.55 -2.64 20.05
N ASN A 367 -6.36 -1.31 20.04
CA ASN A 367 -6.02 -0.59 18.80
C ASN A 367 -4.67 -1.06 18.21
N ARG A 368 -3.66 -1.36 19.07
CA ARG A 368 -2.39 -1.93 18.61
C ARG A 368 -2.57 -3.31 17.98
N LYS A 369 -3.36 -4.19 18.60
CA LYS A 369 -3.66 -5.52 18.06
C LYS A 369 -4.40 -5.42 16.73
N LEU A 370 -5.44 -4.58 16.65
CA LEU A 370 -6.20 -4.36 15.41
C LEU A 370 -5.35 -3.78 14.28
N ALA A 371 -4.41 -2.90 14.58
CA ALA A 371 -3.50 -2.34 13.57
C ALA A 371 -2.54 -3.40 12.98
N ARG A 372 -2.34 -4.53 13.67
CA ARG A 372 -1.44 -5.62 13.28
C ARG A 372 -2.13 -6.92 12.89
N THR A 373 -3.43 -6.90 12.63
CA THR A 373 -4.18 -8.09 12.17
C THR A 373 -3.82 -8.53 10.76
N PHE A 374 -2.97 -7.82 10.06
CA PHE A 374 -2.67 -8.05 8.64
C PHE A 374 -3.90 -8.06 7.72
N GLY A 375 -5.04 -7.57 8.19
CA GLY A 375 -6.30 -7.59 7.43
C GLY A 375 -6.21 -6.92 6.07
N GLY A 376 -5.46 -5.82 5.94
CA GLY A 376 -5.16 -5.18 4.66
C GLY A 376 -4.36 -6.10 3.73
N TYR A 377 -3.27 -6.71 4.25
CA TYR A 377 -2.44 -7.64 3.50
C TYR A 377 -3.22 -8.89 3.06
N ILE A 378 -4.04 -9.47 3.95
CA ILE A 378 -4.88 -10.64 3.65
C ILE A 378 -5.82 -10.33 2.48
N ARG A 379 -6.50 -9.18 2.49
CA ARG A 379 -7.43 -8.75 1.43
C ARG A 379 -6.71 -8.49 0.11
N GLU A 380 -5.61 -7.74 0.16
CA GLU A 380 -4.80 -7.46 -1.03
C GLU A 380 -4.29 -8.77 -1.65
N ARG A 381 -3.80 -9.67 -0.81
CA ARG A 381 -3.28 -10.95 -1.26
C ARG A 381 -4.37 -11.87 -1.80
N LEU A 382 -5.56 -11.88 -1.17
CA LEU A 382 -6.73 -12.60 -1.66
C LEU A 382 -7.16 -12.07 -3.03
N ALA A 383 -7.29 -10.75 -3.18
CA ALA A 383 -7.64 -10.13 -4.46
C ALA A 383 -6.62 -10.46 -5.57
N TYR A 384 -5.32 -10.45 -5.23
CA TYR A 384 -4.27 -10.88 -6.15
C TYR A 384 -4.43 -12.36 -6.55
N LYS A 385 -4.66 -13.27 -5.59
CA LYS A 385 -4.84 -14.69 -5.85
C LYS A 385 -6.10 -14.97 -6.68
N CYS A 386 -7.18 -14.26 -6.41
CA CYS A 386 -8.41 -14.34 -7.22
C CYS A 386 -8.12 -13.99 -8.68
N LYS A 387 -7.36 -12.91 -8.93
CA LYS A 387 -6.93 -12.54 -10.29
C LYS A 387 -6.08 -13.64 -10.94
N VAL A 388 -5.10 -14.22 -10.21
CA VAL A 388 -4.21 -15.28 -10.71
C VAL A 388 -4.99 -16.53 -11.13
N HIS A 389 -6.02 -16.90 -10.39
CA HIS A 389 -6.76 -18.15 -10.56
C HIS A 389 -8.11 -17.96 -11.27
N SER A 390 -8.40 -16.78 -11.83
CA SER A 390 -9.68 -16.45 -12.47
C SER A 390 -10.90 -16.64 -11.54
N ILE A 391 -10.72 -16.42 -10.25
CA ILE A 391 -11.77 -16.50 -9.23
C ILE A 391 -12.47 -15.15 -9.15
N GLU A 392 -13.78 -15.13 -9.15
CA GLU A 392 -14.57 -13.92 -8.93
C GLU A 392 -14.53 -13.52 -7.44
N LEU A 393 -14.10 -12.29 -7.14
CA LEU A 393 -14.12 -11.74 -5.79
C LEU A 393 -15.26 -10.74 -5.66
N VAL A 394 -16.22 -11.04 -4.78
CA VAL A 394 -17.38 -10.19 -4.50
C VAL A 394 -17.27 -9.60 -3.11
N GLU A 395 -17.45 -8.29 -2.99
CA GLU A 395 -17.45 -7.58 -1.72
C GLU A 395 -18.85 -7.06 -1.38
N ILE A 396 -19.41 -7.49 -0.23
CA ILE A 396 -20.72 -7.07 0.27
C ILE A 396 -20.61 -6.15 1.48
N ASN A 397 -21.70 -5.45 1.83
CA ASN A 397 -21.76 -4.62 3.01
C ASN A 397 -21.66 -5.46 4.31
N SER A 398 -20.81 -5.03 5.24
CA SER A 398 -20.55 -5.72 6.52
C SER A 398 -21.52 -5.41 7.64
N GLN A 399 -22.50 -4.49 7.45
CA GLN A 399 -23.43 -4.09 8.51
C GLN A 399 -24.12 -5.31 9.13
N HIS A 400 -24.14 -5.36 10.47
CA HIS A 400 -24.82 -6.37 11.29
C HIS A 400 -24.36 -7.83 11.16
N THR A 401 -23.44 -8.18 10.24
CA THR A 401 -22.98 -9.58 10.04
C THR A 401 -22.46 -10.26 11.30
N GLY A 402 -21.93 -9.52 12.26
CA GLY A 402 -21.40 -10.08 13.51
C GLY A 402 -22.33 -9.95 14.71
N LYS A 403 -23.54 -9.34 14.58
CA LYS A 403 -24.47 -9.12 15.68
C LYS A 403 -25.71 -9.99 15.57
N ILE A 404 -26.26 -10.14 14.37
CA ILE A 404 -27.47 -10.92 14.14
C ILE A 404 -27.18 -12.41 14.08
N CYS A 405 -28.13 -13.21 14.49
CA CYS A 405 -28.09 -14.66 14.38
C CYS A 405 -28.23 -15.09 12.91
N SER A 406 -27.34 -15.97 12.46
CA SER A 406 -27.39 -16.47 11.09
C SER A 406 -28.55 -17.46 10.83
N VAL A 407 -29.25 -17.91 11.88
CA VAL A 407 -30.37 -18.85 11.79
C VAL A 407 -31.71 -18.11 11.79
N CYS A 408 -31.97 -17.27 12.78
CA CYS A 408 -33.27 -16.61 12.97
C CYS A 408 -33.30 -15.12 12.61
N GLY A 409 -32.14 -14.47 12.39
CA GLY A 409 -32.05 -13.04 12.06
C GLY A 409 -32.11 -12.08 13.26
N GLU A 410 -32.38 -12.57 14.47
CA GLU A 410 -32.50 -11.76 15.69
C GLU A 410 -31.12 -11.41 16.28
N ASP A 411 -31.05 -10.40 17.11
CA ASP A 411 -29.81 -9.99 17.76
C ASP A 411 -29.31 -11.05 18.74
N GLY A 412 -28.03 -11.38 18.67
CA GLY A 412 -27.37 -12.31 19.58
C GLY A 412 -26.31 -11.66 20.45
N ILE A 413 -25.83 -12.41 21.43
CA ILE A 413 -24.79 -12.00 22.38
C ILE A 413 -23.44 -12.57 21.96
N ARG A 414 -22.42 -11.70 22.04
CA ARG A 414 -21.02 -12.05 21.79
C ARG A 414 -20.26 -12.11 23.11
N GLN A 415 -19.75 -13.26 23.46
CA GLN A 415 -18.87 -13.45 24.62
C GLN A 415 -17.49 -13.94 24.15
N GLY A 416 -16.56 -13.00 24.03
CA GLY A 416 -15.22 -13.32 23.52
C GLY A 416 -15.25 -13.85 22.09
N LYS A 417 -14.98 -15.15 21.92
CA LYS A 417 -15.02 -15.88 20.64
C LYS A 417 -16.40 -16.47 20.31
N ASP A 418 -17.27 -16.60 21.30
CA ASP A 418 -18.52 -17.33 21.19
C ASP A 418 -19.69 -16.39 20.92
N PHE A 419 -20.65 -16.88 20.17
CA PHE A 419 -21.90 -16.23 19.82
C PHE A 419 -23.06 -17.09 20.28
N VAL A 420 -24.00 -16.51 20.99
CA VAL A 420 -25.22 -17.17 21.48
C VAL A 420 -26.43 -16.34 21.08
N CYS A 421 -27.40 -16.96 20.46
CA CYS A 421 -28.69 -16.34 20.17
C CYS A 421 -29.68 -16.61 21.30
N LYS A 422 -30.23 -15.55 21.92
CA LYS A 422 -31.22 -15.71 22.96
C LYS A 422 -32.59 -16.16 22.44
N SER A 423 -32.91 -15.84 21.19
CA SER A 423 -34.24 -16.10 20.60
C SER A 423 -34.38 -17.56 20.14
N CYS A 424 -33.36 -18.12 19.47
CA CYS A 424 -33.47 -19.48 18.97
C CYS A 424 -32.48 -20.48 19.60
N GLY A 425 -31.68 -20.07 20.56
CA GLY A 425 -30.67 -20.93 21.22
C GLY A 425 -29.47 -21.31 20.38
N PHE A 426 -29.30 -20.77 19.17
CA PHE A 426 -28.18 -21.12 18.30
C PHE A 426 -26.84 -20.64 18.90
N GLU A 427 -25.90 -21.57 19.02
CA GLU A 427 -24.55 -21.31 19.53
C GLU A 427 -23.48 -21.68 18.51
N CYS A 428 -22.49 -20.82 18.32
CA CYS A 428 -21.32 -21.05 17.47
C CYS A 428 -20.22 -20.00 17.75
N THR A 429 -19.12 -20.06 16.99
CA THR A 429 -18.15 -18.97 17.05
C THR A 429 -18.66 -17.72 16.32
N VAL A 430 -18.29 -16.51 16.82
CA VAL A 430 -18.60 -15.24 16.18
C VAL A 430 -18.15 -15.22 14.70
N ALA A 431 -17.02 -15.88 14.40
CA ALA A 431 -16.49 -15.96 13.05
C ALA A 431 -17.39 -16.79 12.11
N LEU A 432 -17.86 -17.95 12.59
CA LEU A 432 -18.75 -18.82 11.82
C LEU A 432 -20.12 -18.16 11.62
N ASN A 433 -20.70 -17.56 12.67
CA ASN A 433 -21.94 -16.79 12.54
C ASN A 433 -21.80 -15.68 11.50
N SER A 434 -20.67 -14.95 11.52
CA SER A 434 -20.41 -13.89 10.56
C SER A 434 -20.27 -14.42 9.13
N ALA A 435 -19.62 -15.56 8.93
CA ALA A 435 -19.48 -16.19 7.61
C ALA A 435 -20.84 -16.66 7.05
N LYS A 436 -21.69 -17.27 7.90
CA LYS A 436 -23.07 -17.64 7.51
C LYS A 436 -23.92 -16.42 7.19
N ASN A 437 -23.77 -15.32 7.94
CA ASN A 437 -24.47 -14.07 7.62
C ASN A 437 -23.99 -13.41 6.31
N ILE A 438 -22.71 -13.59 5.93
CA ILE A 438 -22.22 -13.20 4.60
C ILE A 438 -22.95 -14.00 3.53
N GLN A 439 -23.11 -15.32 3.73
CA GLN A 439 -23.85 -16.20 2.82
C GLN A 439 -25.31 -15.75 2.67
N ASN A 440 -26.03 -15.60 3.77
CA ASN A 440 -27.43 -15.20 3.78
C ASN A 440 -27.65 -13.87 3.05
N LYS A 441 -26.83 -12.86 3.35
CA LYS A 441 -26.90 -11.55 2.68
C LYS A 441 -26.61 -11.59 1.19
N TYR A 442 -25.63 -12.40 0.79
CA TYR A 442 -25.32 -12.56 -0.62
C TYR A 442 -26.48 -13.22 -1.38
N GLN A 443 -27.08 -14.26 -0.81
CA GLN A 443 -28.23 -14.96 -1.39
C GLN A 443 -29.46 -14.06 -1.49
N THR A 444 -29.77 -13.28 -0.45
CA THR A 444 -30.92 -12.34 -0.46
C THR A 444 -30.74 -11.22 -1.51
N ASN A 445 -29.54 -10.79 -1.82
CA ASN A 445 -29.30 -9.69 -2.78
C ASN A 445 -29.17 -10.18 -4.24
N ASN A 446 -29.05 -11.48 -4.49
CA ASN A 446 -28.80 -12.05 -5.82
C ASN A 446 -29.77 -13.20 -6.16
N GLY A 447 -30.73 -13.55 -5.31
CA GLY A 447 -31.89 -14.40 -5.55
C GLY A 447 -33.11 -13.52 -5.71
#